data_69ac0ec8b6f07ce37f5b7b57ac246e1c
#
_entry.id   69ac0ec8b6f07ce37f5b7b57ac246e1c
#
_cell.length_a   1.000
_cell.length_b   1.000
_cell.length_c   1.000
_cell.angle_alpha   90.00
_cell.angle_beta   90.00
_cell.angle_gamma   90.00
#
_symmetry.space_group_name_H-M   'P 1'
#
loop_
_entity.id
_entity.type
_entity.pdbx_description
1 polymer ?
#
loop_
_entity_poly.entity_id
_entity_poly.type
_entity_poly.pdbx_seq_one_letter_code
_entity_poly.pdbx_strand_id
1 'polypeptide(L)'
;MSSILLIIIAVTAIISFIAFNNQQLFEKYKFNVGAILQKKEYIRLLSAGFLHADLMHLLFNMMTLYFFGPIVVEAFGEIGFLMVYFGSILLGNIFSLYLYKNQPWYSAIGA
;
A
#
# COMPACT_ATOMS: atom_id res chain seq x y z
N MET A 1 8.33 14.55 -15.27
CA MET A 1 7.81 13.88 -14.06
C MET A 1 8.95 13.18 -13.34
N SER A 2 8.88 13.11 -12.02
CA SER A 2 9.89 12.46 -11.19
C SER A 2 10.03 10.98 -11.54
N SER A 3 11.28 10.50 -11.65
CA SER A 3 11.57 9.08 -11.87
C SER A 3 11.09 8.21 -10.70
N ILE A 4 11.24 8.70 -9.47
CA ILE A 4 10.79 7.99 -8.27
C ILE A 4 9.28 7.79 -8.30
N LEU A 5 8.53 8.83 -8.66
CA LEU A 5 7.07 8.73 -8.76
C LEU A 5 6.65 7.69 -9.80
N LEU A 6 7.28 7.71 -10.97
CA LEU A 6 6.99 6.73 -12.03
C LEU A 6 7.34 5.31 -11.61
N ILE A 7 8.45 5.13 -10.89
CA ILE A 7 8.86 3.82 -10.36
C ILE A 7 7.82 3.30 -9.37
N ILE A 8 7.36 4.13 -8.45
CA ILE A 8 6.33 3.74 -7.48
C ILE A 8 5.04 3.30 -8.19
N ILE A 9 4.59 4.08 -9.16
CA ILE A 9 3.39 3.75 -9.95
C ILE A 9 3.58 2.40 -10.67
N ALA A 10 4.70 2.23 -11.35
CA ALA A 10 4.98 1.02 -12.13
C ALA A 10 5.08 -0.21 -11.22
N VAL A 11 5.82 -0.13 -10.13
CA VAL A 11 5.99 -1.23 -9.17
C VAL A 11 4.64 -1.61 -8.56
N THR A 12 3.86 -0.63 -8.14
CA THR A 12 2.54 -0.88 -7.55
C THR A 12 1.61 -1.55 -8.54
N ALA A 13 1.56 -1.06 -9.78
CA ALA A 13 0.74 -1.65 -10.82
C ALA A 13 1.15 -3.09 -11.11
N ILE A 14 2.44 -3.36 -11.25
CA ILE A 14 2.96 -4.71 -11.54
C ILE A 14 2.62 -5.66 -10.39
N ILE A 15 2.88 -5.28 -9.15
CA ILE A 15 2.59 -6.12 -7.99
C ILE A 15 1.09 -6.41 -7.89
N SER A 16 0.25 -5.41 -8.08
CA SER A 16 -1.20 -5.59 -8.03
C SER A 16 -1.69 -6.53 -9.12
N PHE A 17 -1.20 -6.39 -10.37
CA PHE A 17 -1.57 -7.29 -11.45
C PHE A 17 -1.15 -8.73 -11.19
N ILE A 18 0.05 -8.95 -10.65
CA ILE A 18 0.50 -10.27 -10.27
C ILE A 18 -0.43 -10.85 -9.20
N ALA A 19 -0.77 -10.04 -8.19
CA ALA A 19 -1.64 -10.49 -7.10
C ALA A 19 -3.07 -10.78 -7.55
N PHE A 20 -3.60 -10.09 -8.55
CA PHE A 20 -4.92 -10.40 -9.11
C PHE A 20 -5.01 -11.83 -9.64
N ASN A 21 -3.90 -12.37 -10.12
CA ASN A 21 -3.83 -13.70 -10.69
C ASN A 21 -3.15 -14.72 -9.78
N ASN A 22 -2.82 -14.34 -8.55
CA ASN A 22 -2.11 -15.21 -7.60
C ASN A 22 -2.67 -15.01 -6.21
N GLN A 23 -3.65 -15.83 -5.85
CA GLN A 23 -4.33 -15.74 -4.57
C GLN A 23 -3.40 -15.98 -3.39
N GLN A 24 -2.41 -16.86 -3.54
CA GLN A 24 -1.42 -17.11 -2.49
C GLN A 24 -0.60 -15.86 -2.18
N LEU A 25 -0.14 -15.16 -3.22
CA LEU A 25 0.61 -13.93 -3.05
C LEU A 25 -0.24 -12.86 -2.35
N PHE A 26 -1.48 -12.70 -2.80
CA PHE A 26 -2.43 -11.75 -2.24
C PHE A 26 -2.64 -12.02 -0.75
N GLU A 27 -2.96 -13.27 -0.39
CA GLU A 27 -3.21 -13.66 1.01
C GLU A 27 -1.98 -13.50 1.89
N LYS A 28 -0.78 -13.74 1.33
CA LYS A 28 0.47 -13.68 2.09
C LYS A 28 0.85 -12.25 2.47
N TYR A 29 0.49 -11.26 1.67
CA TYR A 29 0.97 -9.89 1.85
C TYR A 29 -0.10 -8.87 2.17
N LYS A 30 -1.38 -9.23 2.14
CA LYS A 30 -2.45 -8.31 2.50
C LYS A 30 -2.40 -7.93 3.98
N PHE A 31 -3.03 -6.81 4.33
CA PHE A 31 -3.21 -6.44 5.73
C PHE A 31 -4.16 -7.45 6.38
N ASN A 32 -3.69 -8.09 7.44
CA ASN A 32 -4.51 -9.00 8.24
C ASN A 32 -4.06 -8.93 9.68
N VAL A 33 -4.99 -8.61 10.57
CA VAL A 33 -4.70 -8.37 11.99
C VAL A 33 -4.09 -9.59 12.65
N GLY A 34 -4.67 -10.77 12.45
CA GLY A 34 -4.18 -12.01 13.07
C GLY A 34 -2.76 -12.34 12.64
N ALA A 35 -2.47 -12.23 11.34
CA ALA A 35 -1.14 -12.52 10.82
C ALA A 35 -0.10 -11.54 11.38
N ILE A 36 -0.45 -10.27 11.49
CA ILE A 36 0.47 -9.25 11.99
C ILE A 36 0.74 -9.45 13.49
N LEU A 37 -0.31 -9.58 14.29
CA LEU A 37 -0.18 -9.62 15.76
C LEU A 37 0.22 -10.99 16.28
N GLN A 38 -0.34 -12.08 15.74
CA GLN A 38 -0.11 -13.43 16.25
C GLN A 38 1.12 -14.08 15.63
N LYS A 39 1.33 -13.87 14.31
CA LYS A 39 2.45 -14.47 13.57
C LYS A 39 3.63 -13.52 13.41
N LYS A 40 3.49 -12.27 13.86
CA LYS A 40 4.52 -11.22 13.78
C LYS A 40 4.96 -10.94 12.35
N GLU A 41 4.03 -11.02 11.40
CA GLU A 41 4.30 -10.73 9.98
C GLU A 41 4.15 -9.23 9.71
N TYR A 42 5.06 -8.44 10.28
CA TYR A 42 5.02 -6.99 10.24
C TYR A 42 5.23 -6.40 8.85
N ILE A 43 5.80 -7.16 7.93
CA ILE A 43 5.97 -6.73 6.53
C ILE A 43 4.62 -6.36 5.90
N ARG A 44 3.53 -6.94 6.38
CA ARG A 44 2.18 -6.66 5.89
C ARG A 44 1.75 -5.21 6.15
N LEU A 45 2.37 -4.53 7.10
CA LEU A 45 2.12 -3.10 7.34
C LEU A 45 2.55 -2.24 6.16
N LEU A 46 3.55 -2.70 5.40
CA LEU A 46 4.04 -2.00 4.21
C LEU A 46 3.51 -2.62 2.93
N SER A 47 3.58 -3.94 2.80
CA SER A 47 3.23 -4.64 1.56
C SER A 47 1.76 -4.48 1.19
N ALA A 48 0.88 -4.34 2.17
CA ALA A 48 -0.55 -4.14 1.91
C ALA A 48 -0.82 -2.88 1.08
N GLY A 49 0.02 -1.86 1.17
CA GLY A 49 -0.13 -0.64 0.40
C GLY A 49 0.08 -0.82 -1.10
N PHE A 50 0.72 -1.92 -1.52
CA PHE A 50 0.96 -2.23 -2.93
C PHE A 50 -0.08 -3.17 -3.53
N LEU A 51 -1.03 -3.67 -2.73
CA LEU A 51 -2.08 -4.57 -3.18
C LEU A 51 -3.40 -3.83 -3.29
N HIS A 52 -4.20 -4.21 -4.28
CA HIS A 52 -5.51 -3.60 -4.51
C HIS A 52 -6.56 -4.69 -4.71
N ALA A 53 -7.81 -4.38 -4.30
CA ALA A 53 -8.90 -5.36 -4.35
C ALA A 53 -9.27 -5.74 -5.79
N ASP A 54 -9.27 -4.74 -6.67
CA ASP A 54 -9.69 -4.91 -8.05
C ASP A 54 -9.02 -3.87 -8.94
N LEU A 55 -9.25 -4.01 -10.26
CA LEU A 55 -8.65 -3.13 -11.26
C LEU A 55 -9.12 -1.68 -11.09
N MET A 56 -10.39 -1.46 -10.75
CA MET A 56 -10.93 -0.11 -10.60
C MET A 56 -10.24 0.63 -9.45
N HIS A 57 -10.05 -0.04 -8.31
CA HIS A 57 -9.36 0.53 -7.15
C HIS A 57 -7.91 0.89 -7.52
N LEU A 58 -7.22 -0.01 -8.22
CA LEU A 58 -5.86 0.23 -8.70
C LEU A 58 -5.80 1.45 -9.62
N LEU A 59 -6.71 1.53 -10.59
CA LEU A 59 -6.73 2.64 -11.54
C LEU A 59 -6.96 3.98 -10.85
N PHE A 60 -7.92 4.07 -9.95
CA PHE A 60 -8.19 5.30 -9.22
C PHE A 60 -7.00 5.72 -8.37
N ASN A 61 -6.37 4.78 -7.67
CA ASN A 61 -5.20 5.09 -6.84
C ASN A 61 -4.02 5.55 -7.68
N MET A 62 -3.77 4.89 -8.80
CA MET A 62 -2.65 5.27 -9.68
C MET A 62 -2.91 6.61 -10.37
N MET A 63 -4.15 6.89 -10.75
CA MET A 63 -4.51 8.20 -11.30
C MET A 63 -4.32 9.30 -10.27
N THR A 64 -4.74 9.08 -9.03
CA THR A 64 -4.55 10.04 -7.94
C THR A 64 -3.07 10.30 -7.73
N LEU A 65 -2.26 9.25 -7.69
CA LEU A 65 -0.83 9.37 -7.51
C LEU A 65 -0.17 10.11 -8.69
N TYR A 66 -0.63 9.82 -9.90
CA TYR A 66 -0.12 10.46 -11.12
C TYR A 66 -0.41 11.97 -11.14
N PHE A 67 -1.62 12.37 -10.75
CA PHE A 67 -2.02 13.78 -10.79
C PHE A 67 -1.53 14.58 -9.58
N PHE A 68 -1.53 14.00 -8.39
CA PHE A 68 -1.18 14.72 -7.17
C PHE A 68 0.26 14.48 -6.72
N GLY A 69 0.88 13.37 -7.13
CA GLY A 69 2.26 13.07 -6.78
C GLY A 69 3.25 14.16 -7.19
N PRO A 70 3.18 14.72 -8.42
CA PRO A 70 4.08 15.79 -8.82
C PRO A 70 4.01 17.02 -7.93
N ILE A 71 2.84 17.35 -7.40
CA ILE A 71 2.66 18.48 -6.48
C ILE A 71 3.45 18.24 -5.20
N VAL A 72 3.37 17.03 -4.66
CA VAL A 72 4.09 16.64 -3.43
C VAL A 72 5.60 16.63 -3.70
N VAL A 73 6.03 16.08 -4.83
CA VAL A 73 7.45 16.05 -5.20
C VAL A 73 7.99 17.47 -5.36
N GLU A 74 7.24 18.36 -5.97
CA GLU A 74 7.65 19.75 -6.13
C GLU A 74 7.78 20.45 -4.78
N ALA A 75 6.83 20.21 -3.86
CA ALA A 75 6.82 20.85 -2.55
C ALA A 75 7.90 20.33 -1.61
N PHE A 76 8.18 19.01 -1.62
CA PHE A 76 9.01 18.34 -0.62
C PHE A 76 10.21 17.59 -1.21
N GLY A 77 10.38 17.56 -2.53
CA GLY A 77 11.41 16.77 -3.19
C GLY A 77 11.07 15.29 -3.25
N GLU A 78 11.91 14.51 -3.96
CA GLU A 78 11.68 13.07 -4.11
C GLU A 78 11.78 12.32 -2.80
N ILE A 79 12.75 12.66 -1.96
CA ILE A 79 12.91 12.03 -0.64
C ILE A 79 11.72 12.38 0.25
N GLY A 80 11.29 13.64 0.25
CA GLY A 80 10.11 14.07 0.99
C GLY A 80 8.84 13.35 0.53
N PHE A 81 8.69 13.14 -0.78
CA PHE A 81 7.58 12.37 -1.33
C PHE A 81 7.60 10.92 -0.81
N LEU A 82 8.76 10.27 -0.83
CA LEU A 82 8.88 8.89 -0.32
C LEU A 82 8.52 8.81 1.17
N MET A 83 8.97 9.78 1.96
CA MET A 83 8.65 9.82 3.39
C MET A 83 7.15 9.97 3.61
N VAL A 84 6.49 10.86 2.88
CA VAL A 84 5.04 11.06 2.98
C VAL A 84 4.30 9.80 2.53
N TYR A 85 4.71 9.24 1.40
CA TYR A 85 4.02 8.07 0.82
C TYR A 85 4.13 6.85 1.71
N PHE A 86 5.34 6.43 2.06
CA PHE A 86 5.54 5.25 2.90
C PHE A 86 5.14 5.50 4.35
N GLY A 87 5.37 6.71 4.85
CA GLY A 87 4.92 7.09 6.19
C GLY A 87 3.41 7.01 6.33
N SER A 88 2.67 7.46 5.31
CA SER A 88 1.21 7.39 5.31
C SER A 88 0.72 5.94 5.28
N ILE A 89 1.34 5.07 4.49
CA ILE A 89 1.00 3.64 4.46
C ILE A 89 1.23 3.01 5.84
N LEU A 90 2.40 3.21 6.42
CA LEU A 90 2.75 2.61 7.70
C LEU A 90 1.88 3.13 8.83
N LEU A 91 1.72 4.44 8.95
CA LEU A 91 0.93 5.05 10.03
C LEU A 91 -0.54 4.70 9.88
N GLY A 92 -1.08 4.70 8.67
CA GLY A 92 -2.46 4.31 8.43
C GLY A 92 -2.71 2.86 8.81
N ASN A 93 -1.80 1.96 8.44
CA ASN A 93 -1.92 0.54 8.78
C ASN A 93 -1.72 0.27 10.28
N ILE A 94 -0.79 0.98 10.93
CA ILE A 94 -0.61 0.89 12.38
C ILE A 94 -1.88 1.36 13.10
N PHE A 95 -2.47 2.46 12.65
CA PHE A 95 -3.72 2.97 13.20
C PHE A 95 -4.87 1.96 13.03
N SER A 96 -4.98 1.36 11.85
CA SER A 96 -5.97 0.31 11.59
C SER A 96 -5.73 -0.91 12.48
N LEU A 97 -4.48 -1.29 12.67
CA LEU A 97 -4.13 -2.41 13.56
C LEU A 97 -4.61 -2.15 14.98
N TYR A 98 -4.42 -0.93 15.46
CA TYR A 98 -4.89 -0.53 16.79
C TYR A 98 -6.42 -0.60 16.90
N LEU A 99 -7.14 -0.08 15.88
CA LEU A 99 -8.60 -0.07 15.88
C LEU A 99 -9.19 -1.48 15.83
N TYR A 100 -8.57 -2.39 15.09
CA TYR A 100 -9.10 -3.73 14.84
C TYR A 100 -8.33 -4.84 15.53
N LYS A 101 -7.51 -4.51 16.53
CA LYS A 101 -6.64 -5.48 17.23
C LYS A 101 -7.38 -6.68 17.86
N ASN A 102 -8.66 -6.51 18.15
CA ASN A 102 -9.47 -7.58 18.74
C ASN A 102 -10.23 -8.38 17.68
N GLN A 103 -9.96 -8.14 16.40
CA GLN A 103 -10.63 -8.81 15.28
C GLN A 103 -9.56 -9.45 14.37
N PRO A 104 -9.02 -10.63 14.76
CA PRO A 104 -7.92 -11.26 13.99
C PRO A 104 -8.27 -11.56 12.54
N TRP A 105 -9.56 -11.70 12.23
CA TRP A 105 -10.05 -11.97 10.88
C TRP A 105 -10.06 -10.72 9.99
N TYR A 106 -9.91 -9.51 10.55
CA TYR A 106 -10.02 -8.28 9.78
C TYR A 106 -8.89 -8.18 8.75
N SER A 107 -9.27 -7.88 7.51
CA SER A 107 -8.33 -7.69 6.40
C SER A 107 -8.68 -6.41 5.64
N ALA A 108 -7.65 -5.77 5.11
CA ALA A 108 -7.81 -4.59 4.26
C ALA A 108 -6.68 -4.56 3.23
N ILE A 109 -6.90 -3.86 2.12
CA ILE A 109 -5.95 -3.79 1.01
C ILE A 109 -6.06 -2.46 0.30
N GLY A 110 -4.94 -2.05 -0.31
CA GLY A 110 -4.82 -0.80 -1.02
C GLY A 110 -4.24 0.32 -0.19
N ALA A 111 -3.67 1.26 -0.87
CA ALA A 111 -3.14 2.47 -0.26
C ALA A 111 -4.20 3.54 -0.12
#